data_f5e5e812b26371c2f448e626d4a14d0a
#
_entry.id   f5e5e812b26371c2f448e626d4a14d0a
#
_cell.length_a   1.000
_cell.length_b   1.000
_cell.length_c   1.000
_cell.angle_alpha   90.00
_cell.angle_beta   90.00
_cell.angle_gamma   90.00
#
_symmetry.space_group_name_H-M   'P 1'
#
loop_
_entity.id
_entity.type
_entity.pdbx_description
1 polymer ?
#
loop_
_entity_poly.entity_id
_entity_poly.type
_entity_poly.pdbx_seq_one_letter_code
_entity_poly.pdbx_strand_id
1 'polypeptide(L)'
;FFCSMISSFKDPFINELLDEQQNLTAVDRFSKKYDTNHSQFSSNVYSDLIPLSKPKKNEQYSFEIDLSACSGCKSCVSACHSLNGLDHDESWRDVGALFGTKSDKPMQQTVTSACHHCMDPACANGCPTLAYEKDQTTGIVHHLDDQCMGCRYCEMKCPYEAPKYNDNL
;
A
#
# COMPACT_ATOMS: atom_id res chain seq x y z
N PHE A 1 25.66 29.94 8.91
CA PHE A 1 27.08 29.55 9.05
C PHE A 1 27.28 28.02 9.13
N PHE A 2 26.32 27.20 8.63
CA PHE A 2 26.46 25.74 8.64
C PHE A 2 26.24 25.09 7.26
N CYS A 3 26.27 25.85 6.18
CA CYS A 3 25.96 25.35 4.84
C CYS A 3 27.16 25.28 3.88
N SER A 4 28.41 25.28 4.40
CA SER A 4 29.61 25.28 3.50
C SER A 4 30.63 24.19 3.78
N MET A 5 30.26 23.07 4.41
CA MET A 5 31.19 21.96 4.70
C MET A 5 30.81 20.62 4.06
N ILE A 6 29.97 20.57 3.05
CA ILE A 6 29.63 19.32 2.32
C ILE A 6 30.27 19.31 0.91
N SER A 7 31.39 19.96 0.74
CA SER A 7 32.12 19.88 -0.53
C SER A 7 33.53 19.33 -0.31
N SER A 8 33.66 18.05 -0.10
CA SER A 8 34.85 17.27 -0.53
C SER A 8 34.87 15.83 -0.01
N PHE A 9 33.80 15.05 -0.21
CA PHE A 9 33.96 13.60 -0.22
C PHE A 9 34.29 13.20 -1.67
N LYS A 10 35.56 13.07 -1.97
CA LYS A 10 36.08 12.51 -3.25
C LYS A 10 36.16 10.98 -3.18
N ASP A 11 35.17 10.34 -2.59
CA ASP A 11 35.08 8.89 -2.62
C ASP A 11 34.31 8.48 -3.87
N PRO A 12 34.93 7.83 -4.85
CA PRO A 12 34.30 7.41 -6.08
C PRO A 12 33.09 6.50 -5.83
N PHE A 13 33.12 5.71 -4.76
CA PHE A 13 32.02 4.82 -4.38
C PHE A 13 30.77 5.61 -3.90
N ILE A 14 30.97 6.68 -3.13
CA ILE A 14 29.86 7.54 -2.68
C ILE A 14 29.27 8.30 -3.86
N ASN A 15 30.08 8.77 -4.80
CA ASN A 15 29.57 9.42 -6.00
C ASN A 15 28.77 8.46 -6.88
N GLU A 16 29.23 7.21 -7.02
CA GLU A 16 28.51 6.17 -7.76
C GLU A 16 27.15 5.85 -7.12
N LEU A 17 27.08 5.72 -5.78
CA LEU A 17 25.82 5.56 -5.05
C LEU A 17 24.89 6.77 -5.19
N LEU A 18 25.43 7.98 -5.16
CA LEU A 18 24.64 9.20 -5.35
C LEU A 18 24.14 9.32 -6.79
N ASP A 19 24.93 8.92 -7.77
CA ASP A 19 24.53 8.86 -9.17
C ASP A 19 23.48 7.78 -9.42
N GLU A 20 23.56 6.63 -8.76
CA GLU A 20 22.51 5.61 -8.78
C GLU A 20 21.19 6.12 -8.15
N GLN A 21 21.27 6.85 -7.03
CA GLN A 21 20.10 7.47 -6.42
C GLN A 21 19.51 8.61 -7.26
N GLN A 22 20.32 9.29 -8.06
CA GLN A 22 19.86 10.27 -9.04
C GLN A 22 19.26 9.62 -10.29
N ASN A 23 19.65 8.39 -10.60
CA ASN A 23 19.04 7.59 -11.63
C ASN A 23 17.69 7.04 -11.13
N LEU A 24 16.69 7.91 -11.20
CA LEU A 24 15.31 7.59 -10.82
C LEU A 24 14.88 6.26 -11.46
N THR A 25 14.20 5.42 -10.68
CA THR A 25 13.54 4.23 -11.18
C THR A 25 12.55 4.60 -12.30
N ALA A 26 12.09 3.64 -13.07
CA ALA A 26 11.08 3.89 -14.11
C ALA A 26 9.82 4.53 -13.52
N VAL A 27 9.44 4.15 -12.30
CA VAL A 27 8.29 4.69 -11.55
C VAL A 27 8.55 6.14 -11.14
N ASP A 28 9.73 6.44 -10.59
CA ASP A 28 10.09 7.81 -10.18
C ASP A 28 10.18 8.75 -11.39
N ARG A 29 10.73 8.26 -12.51
CA ARG A 29 10.75 9.02 -13.77
C ARG A 29 9.36 9.30 -14.30
N PHE A 30 8.46 8.34 -14.19
CA PHE A 30 7.06 8.51 -14.55
C PHE A 30 6.38 9.53 -13.64
N SER A 31 6.54 9.39 -12.32
CA SER A 31 6.00 10.32 -11.34
C SER A 31 6.50 11.74 -11.55
N LYS A 32 7.83 11.91 -11.72
CA LYS A 32 8.42 13.22 -11.99
C LYS A 32 7.96 13.84 -13.31
N LYS A 33 7.78 13.01 -14.34
CA LYS A 33 7.21 13.45 -15.63
C LYS A 33 5.75 13.84 -15.50
N TYR A 34 5.01 13.15 -14.66
CA TYR A 34 3.62 13.45 -14.34
C TYR A 34 3.50 14.79 -13.60
N ASP A 35 4.32 15.00 -12.57
CA ASP A 35 4.34 16.24 -11.80
C ASP A 35 4.77 17.46 -12.62
N THR A 36 5.73 17.28 -13.55
CA THR A 36 6.26 18.38 -14.36
C THR A 36 5.39 18.72 -15.58
N ASN A 37 4.69 17.73 -16.13
CA ASN A 37 3.95 17.93 -17.39
C ASN A 37 2.45 17.89 -17.16
N HIS A 38 1.85 18.21 -16.08
CA HIS A 38 0.39 18.23 -15.92
C HIS A 38 -0.31 17.75 -17.21
N SER A 39 0.04 16.53 -17.67
CA SER A 39 -0.46 16.05 -18.93
C SER A 39 -1.94 15.83 -18.71
N GLN A 40 -2.74 16.71 -19.31
CA GLN A 40 -4.20 16.77 -19.22
C GLN A 40 -4.89 15.41 -19.40
N PHE A 41 -4.18 14.42 -19.89
CA PHE A 41 -4.75 13.13 -20.24
C PHE A 41 -5.00 12.23 -19.03
N SER A 42 -4.10 12.18 -18.04
CA SER A 42 -4.28 11.31 -16.87
C SER A 42 -5.03 12.01 -15.74
N SER A 43 -4.83 13.33 -15.56
CA SER A 43 -5.54 14.08 -14.54
C SER A 43 -7.06 14.10 -14.78
N ASN A 44 -7.50 14.17 -16.03
CA ASN A 44 -8.92 14.20 -16.35
C ASN A 44 -9.64 12.85 -16.18
N VAL A 45 -8.89 11.74 -16.23
CA VAL A 45 -9.48 10.39 -16.09
C VAL A 45 -9.54 9.94 -14.64
N TYR A 46 -8.57 10.36 -13.82
CA TYR A 46 -8.42 9.87 -12.44
C TYR A 46 -8.75 10.91 -11.38
N SER A 47 -8.86 12.20 -11.72
CA SER A 47 -9.14 13.26 -10.75
C SER A 47 -10.43 13.04 -9.97
N ASP A 48 -11.44 12.50 -10.63
CA ASP A 48 -12.73 12.23 -10.01
C ASP A 48 -12.74 10.95 -9.16
N LEU A 49 -11.73 10.09 -9.34
CA LEU A 49 -11.59 8.82 -8.62
C LEU A 49 -10.68 8.92 -7.41
N ILE A 50 -9.87 9.97 -7.30
CA ILE A 50 -8.94 10.18 -6.20
C ILE A 50 -9.49 11.28 -5.30
N PRO A 51 -9.86 10.98 -4.04
CA PRO A 51 -10.33 12.01 -3.11
C PRO A 51 -9.20 13.00 -2.82
N LEU A 52 -9.38 14.26 -3.20
CA LEU A 52 -8.44 15.35 -2.98
C LEU A 52 -8.61 16.02 -1.60
N SER A 53 -9.68 15.70 -0.89
CA SER A 53 -10.00 16.27 0.42
C SER A 53 -9.71 15.26 1.53
N LYS A 54 -9.25 15.77 2.68
CA LYS A 54 -9.15 14.94 3.89
C LYS A 54 -10.54 14.45 4.32
N PRO A 55 -10.64 13.23 4.86
CA PRO A 55 -11.91 12.72 5.40
C PRO A 55 -12.43 13.66 6.49
N LYS A 56 -13.76 13.83 6.55
CA LYS A 56 -14.42 14.54 7.64
C LYS A 56 -14.56 13.63 8.85
N LYS A 57 -15.02 14.19 9.96
CA LYS A 57 -15.31 13.42 11.17
C LYS A 57 -16.27 12.27 10.85
N ASN A 58 -15.90 11.05 11.21
CA ASN A 58 -16.59 9.77 10.93
C ASN A 58 -16.54 9.31 9.45
N GLU A 59 -15.68 9.90 8.64
CA GLU A 59 -15.37 9.40 7.29
C GLU A 59 -13.97 8.79 7.29
N GLN A 60 -13.70 7.88 6.39
CA GLN A 60 -12.37 7.34 6.13
C GLN A 60 -12.22 7.01 4.65
N TYR A 61 -10.99 6.92 4.16
CA TYR A 61 -10.73 6.46 2.80
C TYR A 61 -11.11 4.99 2.63
N SER A 62 -11.62 4.65 1.44
CA SER A 62 -11.87 3.27 1.04
C SER A 62 -11.48 3.05 -0.41
N PHE A 63 -11.19 1.81 -0.76
CA PHE A 63 -11.06 1.41 -2.16
C PHE A 63 -12.43 0.96 -2.67
N GLU A 64 -12.90 1.60 -3.73
CA GLU A 64 -14.06 1.14 -4.48
C GLU A 64 -13.57 0.32 -5.67
N ILE A 65 -14.10 -0.88 -5.82
CA ILE A 65 -13.67 -1.82 -6.85
C ILE A 65 -14.90 -2.35 -7.57
N ASP A 66 -15.02 -2.01 -8.86
CA ASP A 66 -16.03 -2.60 -9.72
C ASP A 66 -15.63 -4.03 -10.09
N LEU A 67 -16.23 -5.00 -9.41
CA LEU A 67 -15.96 -6.41 -9.62
C LEU A 67 -16.45 -6.90 -10.99
N SER A 68 -17.37 -6.21 -11.65
CA SER A 68 -17.81 -6.56 -13.01
C SER A 68 -16.80 -6.15 -14.08
N ALA A 69 -16.04 -5.10 -13.81
CA ALA A 69 -14.95 -4.63 -14.68
C ALA A 69 -13.60 -5.29 -14.33
N CYS A 70 -13.47 -5.89 -13.14
CA CYS A 70 -12.22 -6.48 -12.67
C CYS A 70 -11.88 -7.76 -13.45
N SER A 71 -10.78 -7.75 -14.18
CA SER A 71 -10.27 -8.91 -14.93
C SER A 71 -9.38 -9.87 -14.11
N GLY A 72 -9.06 -9.53 -12.85
CA GLY A 72 -8.13 -10.30 -12.03
C GLY A 72 -6.66 -10.21 -12.46
N CYS A 73 -6.28 -9.17 -13.19
CA CYS A 73 -4.92 -9.01 -13.76
C CYS A 73 -3.80 -8.81 -12.72
N LYS A 74 -4.13 -8.62 -11.43
CA LYS A 74 -3.20 -8.40 -10.31
C LYS A 74 -2.33 -7.12 -10.42
N SER A 75 -2.63 -6.20 -11.33
CA SER A 75 -1.89 -4.92 -11.41
C SER A 75 -1.94 -4.12 -10.11
N CYS A 76 -3.06 -4.16 -9.38
CA CYS A 76 -3.20 -3.53 -8.06
C CYS A 76 -2.30 -4.18 -6.99
N VAL A 77 -2.02 -5.48 -7.10
CA VAL A 77 -1.07 -6.20 -6.23
C VAL A 77 0.35 -5.73 -6.52
N SER A 78 0.76 -5.75 -7.80
CA SER A 78 2.08 -5.30 -8.22
C SER A 78 2.34 -3.83 -7.89
N ALA A 79 1.32 -2.98 -8.07
CA ALA A 79 1.41 -1.56 -7.71
C ALA A 79 1.60 -1.37 -6.20
N CYS A 80 0.84 -2.10 -5.38
CA CYS A 80 0.98 -2.08 -3.92
C CYS A 80 2.37 -2.55 -3.48
N HIS A 81 2.85 -3.67 -4.05
CA HIS A 81 4.16 -4.22 -3.78
C HIS A 81 5.28 -3.22 -4.10
N SER A 82 5.27 -2.64 -5.30
CA SER A 82 6.30 -1.69 -5.73
C SER A 82 6.28 -0.38 -4.97
N LEU A 83 5.08 0.13 -4.64
CA LEU A 83 4.92 1.39 -3.92
C LEU A 83 5.42 1.31 -2.48
N ASN A 84 5.23 0.15 -1.84
CA ASN A 84 5.61 -0.05 -0.43
C ASN A 84 6.96 -0.74 -0.25
N GLY A 85 7.67 -1.07 -1.33
CA GLY A 85 8.99 -1.69 -1.28
C GLY A 85 8.98 -3.05 -0.59
N LEU A 86 7.94 -3.86 -0.83
CA LEU A 86 7.77 -5.14 -0.17
C LEU A 86 8.80 -6.17 -0.67
N ASP A 87 9.16 -7.11 0.18
CA ASP A 87 10.02 -8.23 -0.15
C ASP A 87 9.35 -9.18 -1.15
N HIS A 88 10.15 -10.01 -1.83
CA HIS A 88 9.70 -10.90 -2.92
C HIS A 88 8.49 -11.78 -2.53
N ASP A 89 8.45 -12.26 -1.30
CA ASP A 89 7.42 -13.17 -0.80
C ASP A 89 6.29 -12.46 -0.04
N GLU A 90 6.31 -11.12 -0.01
CA GLU A 90 5.39 -10.29 0.75
C GLU A 90 4.27 -9.75 -0.12
N SER A 91 3.04 -9.80 0.37
CA SER A 91 1.89 -9.23 -0.31
C SER A 91 0.88 -8.65 0.69
N TRP A 92 0.58 -7.36 0.55
CA TRP A 92 -0.43 -6.68 1.38
C TRP A 92 -1.79 -6.61 0.71
N ARG A 93 -1.86 -6.98 -0.55
CA ARG A 93 -3.10 -7.05 -1.33
C ARG A 93 -3.14 -8.35 -2.12
N ASP A 94 -4.25 -9.04 -2.02
CA ASP A 94 -4.48 -10.30 -2.71
C ASP A 94 -5.63 -10.18 -3.70
N VAL A 95 -5.53 -10.93 -4.80
CA VAL A 95 -6.60 -11.10 -5.78
C VAL A 95 -6.81 -12.59 -6.00
N GLY A 96 -7.97 -13.05 -5.62
CA GLY A 96 -8.44 -14.42 -5.80
C GLY A 96 -9.57 -14.52 -6.81
N ALA A 97 -10.01 -15.73 -7.07
CA ALA A 97 -11.17 -16.04 -7.88
C ALA A 97 -12.10 -17.03 -7.17
N LEU A 98 -13.37 -16.69 -7.15
CA LEU A 98 -14.45 -17.58 -6.72
C LEU A 98 -15.03 -18.23 -7.96
N PHE A 99 -15.17 -19.55 -7.91
CA PHE A 99 -15.78 -20.35 -8.95
C PHE A 99 -17.12 -20.91 -8.46
N GLY A 100 -18.12 -20.90 -9.30
CA GLY A 100 -19.43 -21.40 -8.95
C GLY A 100 -20.28 -21.71 -10.18
N THR A 101 -21.56 -22.03 -9.93
CA THR A 101 -22.54 -22.27 -10.98
C THR A 101 -23.75 -21.40 -10.73
N LYS A 102 -24.24 -20.72 -11.74
CA LYS A 102 -25.50 -19.99 -11.70
C LYS A 102 -26.40 -20.45 -12.84
N SER A 103 -27.57 -21.03 -12.51
CA SER A 103 -28.50 -21.59 -13.51
C SER A 103 -27.81 -22.55 -14.48
N ASP A 104 -27.03 -23.51 -13.96
CA ASP A 104 -26.25 -24.54 -14.69
C ASP A 104 -25.15 -23.99 -15.62
N LYS A 105 -24.85 -22.71 -15.50
CA LYS A 105 -23.72 -22.10 -16.22
C LYS A 105 -22.55 -21.86 -15.28
N PRO A 106 -21.31 -22.19 -15.68
CA PRO A 106 -20.13 -21.89 -14.89
C PRO A 106 -20.00 -20.37 -14.74
N MET A 107 -19.66 -19.94 -13.53
CA MET A 107 -19.45 -18.54 -13.20
C MET A 107 -18.12 -18.38 -12.47
N GLN A 108 -17.40 -17.35 -12.81
CA GLN A 108 -16.20 -16.92 -12.10
C GLN A 108 -16.36 -15.46 -11.67
N GLN A 109 -15.97 -15.17 -10.42
CA GLN A 109 -15.93 -13.83 -9.88
C GLN A 109 -14.55 -13.59 -9.29
N THR A 110 -13.92 -12.49 -9.68
CA THR A 110 -12.69 -12.03 -9.02
C THR A 110 -13.02 -11.34 -7.70
N VAL A 111 -12.17 -11.53 -6.71
CA VAL A 111 -12.27 -10.87 -5.41
C VAL A 111 -10.91 -10.31 -5.04
N THR A 112 -10.86 -9.06 -4.61
CA THR A 112 -9.65 -8.44 -4.11
C THR A 112 -9.80 -8.15 -2.62
N SER A 113 -8.74 -8.43 -1.86
CA SER A 113 -8.68 -8.22 -0.43
C SER A 113 -7.40 -7.47 -0.03
N ALA A 114 -7.49 -6.65 0.99
CA ALA A 114 -6.39 -5.94 1.63
C ALA A 114 -6.86 -5.49 3.02
N CYS A 115 -6.04 -4.75 3.75
CA CYS A 115 -6.47 -4.14 5.01
C CYS A 115 -7.64 -3.18 4.77
N HIS A 116 -8.70 -3.34 5.54
CA HIS A 116 -9.91 -2.49 5.49
C HIS A 116 -9.87 -1.32 6.48
N HIS A 117 -8.80 -1.16 7.25
CA HIS A 117 -8.66 -0.14 8.29
C HIS A 117 -9.94 0.00 9.15
N CYS A 118 -10.41 -1.13 9.68
CA CYS A 118 -11.71 -1.29 10.35
C CYS A 118 -12.02 -0.16 11.33
N MET A 119 -13.30 0.17 11.49
CA MET A 119 -13.75 1.14 12.48
C MET A 119 -13.36 0.69 13.91
N ASP A 120 -13.53 -0.60 14.18
CA ASP A 120 -13.11 -1.28 15.40
C ASP A 120 -12.12 -2.40 15.02
N PRO A 121 -10.80 -2.10 14.96
CA PRO A 121 -9.80 -3.02 14.42
C PRO A 121 -9.49 -4.15 15.40
N ALA A 122 -9.94 -5.37 15.10
CA ALA A 122 -9.72 -6.55 15.92
C ALA A 122 -8.22 -6.88 16.12
N CYS A 123 -7.37 -6.54 15.14
CA CYS A 123 -5.92 -6.66 15.24
C CYS A 123 -5.34 -5.74 16.32
N ALA A 124 -5.80 -4.49 16.41
CA ALA A 124 -5.36 -3.55 17.44
C ALA A 124 -5.91 -3.93 18.82
N ASN A 125 -7.20 -4.24 18.91
CA ASN A 125 -7.85 -4.60 20.17
C ASN A 125 -7.31 -5.90 20.76
N GLY A 126 -6.83 -6.79 19.91
CA GLY A 126 -6.22 -8.06 20.34
C GLY A 126 -4.73 -7.99 20.61
N CYS A 127 -4.06 -6.88 20.32
CA CYS A 127 -2.61 -6.78 20.45
C CYS A 127 -2.19 -6.59 21.92
N PRO A 128 -1.42 -7.52 22.52
CA PRO A 128 -1.04 -7.43 23.93
C PRO A 128 -0.04 -6.30 24.21
N THR A 129 0.72 -5.88 23.20
CA THR A 129 1.73 -4.81 23.29
C THR A 129 1.25 -3.49 22.74
N LEU A 130 -0.02 -3.42 22.29
CA LEU A 130 -0.60 -2.21 21.66
C LEU A 130 0.20 -1.72 20.45
N ALA A 131 0.78 -2.64 19.67
CA ALA A 131 1.59 -2.34 18.49
C ALA A 131 0.74 -1.90 17.28
N TYR A 132 -0.42 -1.34 17.49
CA TYR A 132 -1.28 -0.74 16.46
C TYR A 132 -1.85 0.58 16.93
N GLU A 133 -1.83 1.55 16.05
CA GLU A 133 -2.46 2.85 16.26
C GLU A 133 -3.45 3.15 15.13
N LYS A 134 -4.60 3.72 15.47
CA LYS A 134 -5.56 4.22 14.48
C LYS A 134 -5.50 5.73 14.43
N ASP A 135 -5.11 6.26 13.27
CA ASP A 135 -5.16 7.71 13.02
C ASP A 135 -6.61 8.20 13.03
N GLN A 136 -6.91 9.10 13.93
CA GLN A 136 -8.26 9.65 14.11
C GLN A 136 -8.68 10.57 12.94
N THR A 137 -7.74 11.04 12.14
CA THR A 137 -8.01 11.95 11.02
C THR A 137 -8.29 11.19 9.74
N THR A 138 -7.47 10.19 9.42
CA THR A 138 -7.54 9.43 8.17
C THR A 138 -8.29 8.11 8.31
N GLY A 139 -8.42 7.61 9.54
CA GLY A 139 -8.96 6.29 9.85
C GLY A 139 -7.99 5.14 9.56
N ILE A 140 -6.76 5.43 9.17
CA ILE A 140 -5.74 4.43 8.85
C ILE A 140 -5.26 3.75 10.14
N VAL A 141 -5.20 2.43 10.11
CA VAL A 141 -4.60 1.62 11.18
C VAL A 141 -3.15 1.36 10.81
N HIS A 142 -2.24 1.86 11.62
CA HIS A 142 -0.79 1.68 11.47
C HIS A 142 -0.29 0.59 12.39
N HIS A 143 0.69 -0.18 11.94
CA HIS A 143 1.48 -1.07 12.77
C HIS A 143 2.72 -0.34 13.29
N LEU A 144 3.06 -0.56 14.56
CA LEU A 144 4.21 0.03 15.24
C LEU A 144 5.23 -1.07 15.48
N ASP A 145 6.21 -1.18 14.59
CA ASP A 145 7.18 -2.29 14.55
C ASP A 145 8.04 -2.34 15.81
N ASP A 146 8.42 -1.18 16.36
CA ASP A 146 9.21 -1.04 17.57
C ASP A 146 8.50 -1.54 18.86
N GLN A 147 7.17 -1.64 18.83
CA GLN A 147 6.35 -2.16 19.92
C GLN A 147 5.93 -3.63 19.72
N CYS A 148 6.17 -4.17 18.53
CA CYS A 148 5.75 -5.51 18.17
C CYS A 148 6.64 -6.59 18.81
N MET A 149 6.04 -7.56 19.49
CA MET A 149 6.74 -8.73 20.02
C MET A 149 6.67 -9.97 19.12
N GLY A 150 6.07 -9.87 17.93
CA GLY A 150 6.00 -10.95 16.95
C GLY A 150 5.06 -12.12 17.32
N CYS A 151 4.07 -11.92 18.19
CA CYS A 151 3.20 -13.01 18.67
C CYS A 151 2.20 -13.55 17.64
N ARG A 152 2.05 -12.94 16.47
CA ARG A 152 1.15 -13.31 15.37
C ARG A 152 -0.35 -13.35 15.74
N TYR A 153 -0.74 -12.86 16.90
CA TYR A 153 -2.14 -12.91 17.30
C TYR A 153 -3.06 -12.05 16.42
N CYS A 154 -2.52 -10.99 15.84
CA CYS A 154 -3.23 -10.14 14.88
C CYS A 154 -3.64 -10.89 13.61
N GLU A 155 -2.83 -11.85 13.12
CA GLU A 155 -3.18 -12.70 11.97
C GLU A 155 -4.42 -13.54 12.27
N MET A 156 -4.49 -14.16 13.46
CA MET A 156 -5.65 -14.95 13.87
C MET A 156 -6.90 -14.12 14.14
N LYS A 157 -6.72 -12.85 14.54
CA LYS A 157 -7.82 -11.96 14.88
C LYS A 157 -8.42 -11.27 13.66
N CYS A 158 -7.67 -11.11 12.59
CA CYS A 158 -8.14 -10.43 11.39
C CYS A 158 -9.03 -11.35 10.54
N PRO A 159 -10.32 -11.02 10.33
CA PRO A 159 -11.19 -11.84 9.50
C PRO A 159 -10.86 -11.77 8.01
N TYR A 160 -9.96 -10.86 7.62
CA TYR A 160 -9.55 -10.60 6.23
C TYR A 160 -8.13 -11.10 5.94
N GLU A 161 -7.45 -11.72 6.92
CA GLU A 161 -6.07 -12.19 6.80
C GLU A 161 -5.08 -11.12 6.31
N ALA A 162 -5.35 -9.83 6.69
CA ALA A 162 -4.56 -8.71 6.20
C ALA A 162 -3.18 -8.58 6.87
N PRO A 163 -3.02 -8.75 8.20
CA PRO A 163 -1.69 -8.80 8.80
C PRO A 163 -0.94 -10.03 8.32
N LYS A 164 0.28 -9.82 7.85
CA LYS A 164 1.21 -10.87 7.44
C LYS A 164 2.45 -10.79 8.32
N TYR A 165 3.08 -11.91 8.58
CA TYR A 165 4.34 -11.98 9.30
C TYR A 165 5.46 -12.34 8.32
N ASN A 166 6.55 -11.59 8.37
CA ASN A 166 7.75 -11.90 7.60
C ASN A 166 8.75 -12.61 8.52
N ASP A 167 9.03 -13.89 8.23
CA ASP A 167 9.95 -14.71 9.03
C ASP A 167 11.42 -14.32 8.84
N ASN A 168 11.72 -13.42 7.89
CA ASN A 168 13.09 -12.99 7.54
C ASN A 168 13.49 -11.66 8.18
N LEU A 169 12.60 -11.01 8.93
CA LEU A 169 12.84 -9.72 9.60
C LEU A 169 13.06 -9.89 11.10
#